data_1dbe31a385f8fd36906ad4875ebf4efa
#
_entry.id   1dbe31a385f8fd36906ad4875ebf4efa
#
_cell.length_a   1.000
_cell.length_b   1.000
_cell.length_c   1.000
_cell.angle_alpha   90.00
_cell.angle_beta   90.00
_cell.angle_gamma   90.00
#
_symmetry.space_group_name_H-M   'P 1'
#
loop_
_entity.id
_entity.type
_entity.pdbx_description
1 polymer ?
#
loop_
_entity_poly.entity_id
_entity_poly.type
_entity_poly.pdbx_seq_one_letter_code
_entity_poly.pdbx_strand_id
1 'polypeptide(L)'
;MKRKVLKSLIALALTVSMLAGCAQSAVTSGENASGGTSATSQSQNVSSYADIKAESSVTSTASTTAAEHTSKSTESSTDTTKASENKPSQIAGKMRNITSQQLVEDMTFGWNLGNTLDVCQADRDGDGKINEHVEAGEKVDETLWGNPKATKELFTSLKKNGVNAVRIPVTWRDHMDSNGNIDREWMDRVQQVVDYAYSQGMYVIINVHHDGGGDPKFGAWIIEESQKDYNTFLRKYKNVWKQIAERFKNYSDYLIFESMNEVGFDTLYNKNKADAYNLINKINQDFVDIIRATGGNNAKRHLLIAGYYTDIERTCDSLYKMPDDKAGRCILSVHYYTPWDFCTCDIKHTWGTKSEVRQMETLIGKMKKNFVDKGIPVIIGEYAASGSDLSSCIFFIEKLNKLCSDYGIATFIWDNGRQVNRKTYKWRTPQYLEALKRATSGKDYEVVKE
;
A
#
# COMPACT_ATOMS: atom_id res chain seq x y z
N MET A 1 18.01 -16.76 46.66
CA MET A 1 16.58 -16.44 46.58
C MET A 1 16.25 -15.00 46.17
N LYS A 2 17.16 -14.01 46.30
CA LYS A 2 16.89 -12.60 45.95
C LYS A 2 17.03 -12.20 44.46
N ARG A 3 17.67 -13.02 43.63
CA ARG A 3 17.87 -12.71 42.17
C ARG A 3 16.75 -13.19 41.23
N LYS A 4 15.90 -14.11 41.66
CA LYS A 4 14.75 -14.59 40.85
C LYS A 4 13.50 -13.72 41.00
N VAL A 5 13.36 -13.02 42.11
CA VAL A 5 12.22 -12.12 42.39
C VAL A 5 12.38 -10.80 41.62
N LEU A 6 13.63 -10.35 41.36
CA LEU A 6 13.87 -9.09 40.63
C LEU A 6 13.62 -9.22 39.11
N LYS A 7 13.83 -10.41 38.55
CA LYS A 7 13.53 -10.65 37.10
C LYS A 7 12.03 -10.74 36.79
N SER A 8 11.24 -11.23 37.76
CA SER A 8 9.77 -11.26 37.59
C SER A 8 9.10 -9.89 37.77
N LEU A 9 9.71 -8.98 38.52
CA LEU A 9 9.19 -7.63 38.69
C LEU A 9 9.52 -6.71 37.48
N ILE A 10 10.61 -6.97 36.78
CA ILE A 10 10.98 -6.24 35.55
C ILE A 10 10.11 -6.67 34.37
N ALA A 11 9.75 -7.96 34.27
CA ALA A 11 8.83 -8.45 33.24
C ALA A 11 7.39 -7.92 33.43
N LEU A 12 6.96 -7.66 34.64
CA LEU A 12 5.62 -7.11 34.95
C LEU A 12 5.56 -5.59 34.72
N ALA A 13 6.67 -4.88 34.85
CA ALA A 13 6.73 -3.43 34.57
C ALA A 13 6.72 -3.11 33.07
N LEU A 14 7.27 -4.00 32.22
CA LEU A 14 7.26 -3.83 30.77
C LEU A 14 5.90 -4.12 30.14
N THR A 15 5.11 -5.06 30.69
CA THR A 15 3.74 -5.33 30.22
C THR A 15 2.74 -4.23 30.58
N VAL A 16 2.97 -3.48 31.64
CA VAL A 16 2.11 -2.34 32.03
C VAL A 16 2.40 -1.09 31.19
N SER A 17 3.62 -0.93 30.68
CA SER A 17 3.98 0.22 29.81
C SER A 17 3.40 0.11 28.40
N MET A 18 3.18 -1.11 27.88
CA MET A 18 2.52 -1.31 26.57
C MET A 18 0.99 -1.12 26.64
N LEU A 19 0.37 -1.32 27.81
CA LEU A 19 -1.05 -1.08 28.00
C LEU A 19 -1.39 0.40 28.28
N ALA A 20 -0.44 1.21 28.69
CA ALA A 20 -0.66 2.64 28.94
C ALA A 20 -0.74 3.49 27.67
N GLY A 21 -0.22 3.03 26.53
CA GLY A 21 -0.32 3.70 25.24
C GLY A 21 -1.70 3.58 24.58
N CYS A 22 -2.48 2.58 24.91
CA CYS A 22 -3.83 2.34 24.37
C CYS A 22 -4.98 2.79 25.30
N ALA A 23 -4.70 3.23 26.53
CA ALA A 23 -5.71 3.46 27.57
C ALA A 23 -6.15 4.92 27.75
N GLN A 24 -5.78 5.85 26.86
CA GLN A 24 -6.15 7.29 27.00
C GLN A 24 -7.37 7.75 26.18
N SER A 25 -8.17 6.85 25.64
CA SER A 25 -9.39 7.22 24.91
C SER A 25 -10.71 6.80 25.59
N ALA A 26 -10.70 6.33 26.81
CA ALA A 26 -11.92 5.96 27.53
C ALA A 26 -11.91 6.51 28.95
N VAL A 27 -12.35 7.74 29.16
CA VAL A 27 -13.14 8.24 30.31
C VAL A 27 -13.45 9.72 30.05
N THR A 28 -14.69 10.03 29.74
CA THR A 28 -15.57 10.94 30.46
C THR A 28 -16.92 11.03 29.76
N SER A 29 -17.88 10.32 30.29
CA SER A 29 -19.29 10.67 30.20
C SER A 29 -19.67 11.37 31.52
N GLY A 30 -19.99 12.64 31.46
CA GLY A 30 -20.48 13.43 32.58
C GLY A 30 -20.95 14.78 32.09
N GLU A 31 -22.23 15.02 32.23
CA GLU A 31 -23.04 16.13 31.73
C GLU A 31 -22.49 17.55 32.02
N ASN A 32 -22.54 18.45 31.06
CA ASN A 32 -23.37 19.67 30.95
C ASN A 32 -22.79 20.75 30.05
N ALA A 33 -23.66 21.20 29.12
CA ALA A 33 -23.89 22.54 28.60
C ALA A 33 -22.80 23.39 27.94
N SER A 34 -23.07 23.71 26.64
CA SER A 34 -22.79 24.94 25.89
C SER A 34 -21.33 25.36 25.63
N GLY A 35 -21.00 25.44 24.35
CA GLY A 35 -19.85 26.20 23.85
C GLY A 35 -19.09 25.44 22.77
N GLY A 36 -19.02 26.04 21.58
CA GLY A 36 -18.38 25.45 20.39
C GLY A 36 -16.98 24.90 20.63
N THR A 37 -16.77 23.72 20.18
CA THR A 37 -15.45 23.10 20.19
C THR A 37 -15.13 22.52 18.83
N SER A 38 -14.09 23.08 18.23
CA SER A 38 -13.33 22.43 17.17
C SER A 38 -12.79 21.09 17.68
N ALA A 39 -13.20 20.02 17.06
CA ALA A 39 -12.65 18.69 17.31
C ALA A 39 -11.21 18.63 16.77
N THR A 40 -10.26 18.61 17.66
CA THR A 40 -8.86 18.27 17.36
C THR A 40 -8.79 16.77 17.11
N SER A 41 -8.70 16.38 15.85
CA SER A 41 -8.33 15.03 15.47
C SER A 41 -6.85 14.82 15.82
N GLN A 42 -6.58 13.99 16.83
CA GLN A 42 -5.22 13.54 17.08
C GLN A 42 -4.79 12.63 15.95
N SER A 43 -3.79 13.09 15.17
CA SER A 43 -3.08 12.26 14.23
C SER A 43 -2.20 11.29 15.02
N GLN A 44 -2.53 10.02 14.96
CA GLN A 44 -1.63 8.97 15.42
C GLN A 44 -0.62 8.71 14.32
N ASN A 45 0.66 8.70 14.68
CA ASN A 45 1.75 8.30 13.80
C ASN A 45 1.48 6.89 13.27
N VAL A 46 1.34 6.78 11.95
CA VAL A 46 1.20 5.51 11.26
C VAL A 46 2.59 4.89 11.13
N SER A 47 3.04 4.24 12.18
CA SER A 47 4.23 3.40 12.13
C SER A 47 4.10 2.30 13.18
N SER A 48 3.36 1.26 12.87
CA SER A 48 3.56 -0.03 13.53
C SER A 48 2.88 -1.14 12.73
N TYR A 49 3.68 -1.88 12.00
CA TYR A 49 3.28 -3.17 11.45
C TYR A 49 3.38 -4.21 12.58
N ALA A 50 2.28 -4.53 13.24
CA ALA A 50 2.24 -5.66 14.16
C ALA A 50 1.97 -6.95 13.39
N ASP A 51 3.00 -7.74 13.16
CA ASP A 51 2.86 -9.12 12.67
C ASP A 51 2.54 -10.05 13.83
N ILE A 52 1.36 -10.66 13.79
CA ILE A 52 1.00 -11.77 14.67
C ILE A 52 1.53 -13.05 14.04
N LYS A 53 2.52 -13.69 14.68
CA LYS A 53 2.98 -15.03 14.34
C LYS A 53 1.85 -16.04 14.51
N ALA A 54 1.49 -16.74 13.45
CA ALA A 54 0.66 -17.92 13.52
C ALA A 54 1.56 -19.14 13.80
N GLU A 55 1.57 -19.63 15.02
CA GLU A 55 2.14 -20.94 15.34
C GLU A 55 1.17 -22.04 14.90
N SER A 56 1.58 -22.84 13.93
CA SER A 56 0.96 -24.13 13.64
C SER A 56 1.97 -25.23 13.93
N SER A 57 1.82 -25.88 15.08
CA SER A 57 2.51 -27.12 15.41
C SER A 57 1.83 -28.28 14.68
N VAL A 58 2.51 -28.88 13.72
CA VAL A 58 2.14 -30.20 13.19
C VAL A 58 3.33 -31.13 13.39
N THR A 59 3.15 -32.06 14.33
CA THR A 59 3.99 -33.22 14.55
C THR A 59 3.85 -34.18 13.36
N SER A 60 4.94 -34.47 12.67
CA SER A 60 5.01 -35.58 11.72
C SER A 60 5.99 -36.64 12.20
N THR A 61 5.45 -37.82 12.48
CA THR A 61 6.19 -39.04 12.74
C THR A 61 6.85 -39.55 11.46
N ALA A 62 8.14 -39.88 11.58
CA ALA A 62 8.94 -40.49 10.55
C ALA A 62 8.61 -41.97 10.40
N SER A 63 8.61 -42.48 9.17
CA SER A 63 8.79 -43.89 8.85
C SER A 63 9.80 -44.04 7.74
N THR A 64 10.90 -44.73 8.06
CA THR A 64 11.99 -45.13 7.19
C THR A 64 11.63 -46.35 6.37
N THR A 65 11.94 -46.38 5.08
CA THR A 65 12.34 -47.61 4.38
C THR A 65 13.34 -47.27 3.28
N ALA A 66 14.48 -47.96 3.35
CA ALA A 66 15.58 -47.93 2.39
C ALA A 66 15.32 -48.94 1.26
N ALA A 67 15.78 -48.64 0.06
CA ALA A 67 16.16 -49.63 -0.92
C ALA A 67 17.21 -49.08 -1.88
N GLU A 68 18.33 -49.75 -1.94
CA GLU A 68 19.47 -49.59 -2.84
C GLU A 68 19.17 -49.99 -4.28
N HIS A 69 19.93 -49.46 -5.20
CA HIS A 69 20.75 -50.05 -6.32
C HIS A 69 20.61 -49.16 -7.56
N THR A 70 21.54 -48.80 -8.31
CA THR A 70 22.89 -49.21 -8.76
C THR A 70 23.35 -48.15 -9.79
N SER A 71 24.61 -47.92 -9.80
CA SER A 71 25.40 -47.07 -10.70
C SER A 71 25.32 -47.46 -12.18
N LYS A 72 25.32 -46.45 -13.09
CA LYS A 72 26.07 -46.53 -14.34
C LYS A 72 26.51 -45.15 -14.83
N SER A 73 27.83 -45.02 -14.95
CA SER A 73 28.57 -43.94 -15.56
C SER A 73 28.29 -43.85 -17.07
N THR A 74 28.23 -42.67 -17.65
CA THR A 74 28.92 -42.30 -18.89
C THR A 74 28.77 -40.83 -19.23
N GLU A 75 29.94 -40.25 -19.46
CA GLU A 75 30.28 -39.18 -20.41
C GLU A 75 29.82 -37.72 -20.21
N SER A 76 30.85 -36.94 -19.95
CA SER A 76 31.08 -35.54 -20.18
C SER A 76 30.51 -35.01 -21.49
N SER A 77 29.61 -34.03 -21.38
CA SER A 77 29.48 -32.98 -22.38
C SER A 77 29.45 -31.63 -21.66
N THR A 78 30.51 -30.89 -21.86
CA THR A 78 30.66 -29.49 -21.48
C THR A 78 29.63 -28.67 -22.26
N ASP A 79 28.50 -28.42 -21.64
CA ASP A 79 27.53 -27.42 -22.16
C ASP A 79 27.76 -26.14 -21.35
N THR A 80 28.46 -25.21 -22.01
CA THR A 80 28.58 -23.83 -21.57
C THR A 80 27.20 -23.17 -21.71
N THR A 81 26.40 -23.25 -20.67
CA THR A 81 25.20 -22.43 -20.53
C THR A 81 25.62 -20.97 -20.50
N LYS A 82 25.58 -20.33 -21.68
CA LYS A 82 25.50 -18.87 -21.81
C LYS A 82 24.34 -18.42 -20.94
N ALA A 83 24.66 -17.62 -19.92
CA ALA A 83 23.66 -16.86 -19.19
C ALA A 83 22.80 -16.12 -20.23
N SER A 84 21.53 -16.47 -20.33
CA SER A 84 20.56 -15.76 -21.13
C SER A 84 20.54 -14.33 -20.62
N GLU A 85 21.08 -13.40 -21.41
CA GLU A 85 20.86 -11.99 -21.19
C GLU A 85 19.32 -11.77 -21.23
N ASN A 86 18.72 -11.61 -20.06
CA ASN A 86 17.32 -11.19 -19.93
C ASN A 86 17.21 -9.79 -20.53
N LYS A 87 16.94 -9.70 -21.84
CA LYS A 87 16.53 -8.43 -22.44
C LYS A 87 15.27 -7.97 -21.75
N PRO A 88 15.19 -6.67 -21.34
CA PRO A 88 13.96 -6.10 -20.78
C PRO A 88 12.78 -6.44 -21.68
N SER A 89 11.66 -6.85 -21.07
CA SER A 89 10.43 -7.09 -21.82
C SER A 89 10.09 -5.86 -22.66
N GLN A 90 9.90 -6.05 -23.96
CA GLN A 90 9.47 -4.99 -24.88
C GLN A 90 7.94 -4.98 -24.98
N ILE A 91 7.25 -5.02 -23.84
CA ILE A 91 5.80 -4.84 -23.82
C ILE A 91 5.50 -3.41 -24.19
N ALA A 92 4.96 -3.21 -25.39
CA ALA A 92 4.51 -1.91 -25.88
C ALA A 92 2.98 -1.90 -25.91
N GLY A 93 2.39 -0.78 -25.52
CA GLY A 93 0.95 -0.58 -25.57
C GLY A 93 0.60 0.83 -26.05
N LYS A 94 -0.52 0.95 -26.75
CA LYS A 94 -1.04 2.23 -27.22
C LYS A 94 -1.92 2.85 -26.13
N MET A 95 -1.72 4.14 -25.85
CA MET A 95 -2.59 4.91 -24.96
C MET A 95 -3.99 5.04 -25.59
N ARG A 96 -5.03 4.67 -24.81
CA ARG A 96 -6.42 4.91 -25.19
C ARG A 96 -6.77 6.40 -25.02
N ASN A 97 -7.78 6.84 -25.76
CA ASN A 97 -8.30 8.20 -25.60
C ASN A 97 -9.48 8.19 -24.62
N ILE A 98 -9.18 7.92 -23.34
CA ILE A 98 -10.15 7.90 -22.26
C ILE A 98 -9.78 8.92 -21.21
N THR A 99 -10.77 9.40 -20.45
CA THR A 99 -10.55 10.27 -19.30
C THR A 99 -10.06 9.45 -18.09
N SER A 100 -9.52 10.12 -17.07
CA SER A 100 -9.16 9.45 -15.81
C SER A 100 -10.40 8.91 -15.09
N GLN A 101 -11.56 9.56 -15.21
CA GLN A 101 -12.81 9.06 -14.65
C GLN A 101 -13.22 7.73 -15.31
N GLN A 102 -13.20 7.67 -16.65
CA GLN A 102 -13.48 6.43 -17.38
C GLN A 102 -12.52 5.30 -17.03
N LEU A 103 -11.23 5.63 -16.81
CA LEU A 103 -10.25 4.64 -16.38
C LEU A 103 -10.55 4.10 -14.97
N VAL A 104 -10.96 4.98 -14.03
CA VAL A 104 -11.33 4.56 -12.67
C VAL A 104 -12.62 3.73 -12.69
N GLU A 105 -13.60 4.09 -13.50
CA GLU A 105 -14.86 3.35 -13.67
C GLU A 105 -14.67 1.97 -14.32
N ASP A 106 -13.63 1.80 -15.17
CA ASP A 106 -13.26 0.50 -15.74
C ASP A 106 -12.69 -0.47 -14.68
N MET A 107 -12.21 0.04 -13.52
CA MET A 107 -11.70 -0.80 -12.44
C MET A 107 -12.88 -1.33 -11.62
N THR A 108 -12.98 -2.64 -11.47
CA THR A 108 -14.05 -3.27 -10.67
C THR A 108 -13.72 -3.16 -9.19
N PHE A 109 -12.78 -3.94 -8.72
CA PHE A 109 -12.13 -3.81 -7.42
C PHE A 109 -10.66 -4.15 -7.56
N GLY A 110 -9.85 -3.46 -6.81
CA GLY A 110 -8.40 -3.60 -6.84
C GLY A 110 -7.86 -4.41 -5.66
N TRP A 111 -6.60 -4.80 -5.81
CA TRP A 111 -5.89 -5.57 -4.82
C TRP A 111 -4.44 -5.08 -4.71
N ASN A 112 -3.89 -5.01 -3.49
CA ASN A 112 -2.51 -4.63 -3.25
C ASN A 112 -1.60 -5.85 -3.11
N LEU A 113 -0.44 -5.83 -3.78
CA LEU A 113 0.65 -6.78 -3.55
C LEU A 113 1.48 -6.30 -2.34
N GLY A 114 0.89 -6.24 -1.16
CA GLY A 114 1.56 -5.77 0.05
C GLY A 114 2.55 -6.79 0.62
N ASN A 115 3.54 -6.28 1.36
CA ASN A 115 4.64 -7.03 1.96
C ASN A 115 5.40 -7.89 0.93
N THR A 116 5.71 -7.32 -0.22
CA THR A 116 6.44 -7.98 -1.31
C THR A 116 7.50 -7.04 -1.89
N LEU A 117 7.19 -6.19 -2.88
CA LEU A 117 8.17 -5.23 -3.41
C LEU A 117 8.24 -3.93 -2.57
N ASP A 118 7.36 -3.77 -1.62
CA ASP A 118 7.36 -2.69 -0.63
C ASP A 118 8.25 -2.98 0.59
N VAL A 119 8.76 -4.19 0.74
CA VAL A 119 9.61 -4.56 1.87
C VAL A 119 10.88 -3.72 1.94
N CYS A 120 11.29 -3.42 3.16
CA CYS A 120 12.49 -2.64 3.46
C CYS A 120 12.99 -2.97 4.85
N GLN A 121 14.23 -2.58 5.15
CA GLN A 121 14.71 -2.62 6.52
C GLN A 121 13.97 -1.55 7.34
N ALA A 122 13.24 -1.97 8.37
CA ALA A 122 12.38 -1.10 9.18
C ALA A 122 12.29 -1.57 10.63
N ASP A 123 11.97 -0.63 11.51
CA ASP A 123 11.50 -0.90 12.87
C ASP A 123 9.99 -1.10 12.80
N ARG A 124 9.55 -2.37 12.83
CA ARG A 124 8.14 -2.72 12.68
C ARG A 124 7.40 -2.90 14.02
N ASP A 125 8.14 -3.06 15.10
CA ASP A 125 7.58 -3.22 16.44
C ASP A 125 7.75 -1.99 17.35
N GLY A 126 8.44 -0.95 16.85
CA GLY A 126 8.59 0.33 17.53
C GLY A 126 9.63 0.32 18.67
N ASP A 127 10.52 -0.68 18.72
CA ASP A 127 11.56 -0.78 19.76
C ASP A 127 12.79 0.11 19.46
N GLY A 128 12.80 0.77 18.34
CA GLY A 128 13.87 1.67 17.89
C GLY A 128 15.00 0.96 17.15
N LYS A 129 14.83 -0.31 16.76
CA LYS A 129 15.80 -1.11 16.01
C LYS A 129 15.15 -1.69 14.77
N ILE A 130 15.98 -2.06 13.80
CA ILE A 130 15.52 -2.77 12.61
C ILE A 130 15.20 -4.22 12.99
N ASN A 131 13.99 -4.68 12.68
CA ASN A 131 13.54 -6.04 13.00
C ASN A 131 14.21 -7.11 12.14
N GLU A 132 14.29 -6.87 10.82
CA GLU A 132 14.94 -7.77 9.90
C GLU A 132 16.24 -7.15 9.39
N HIS A 133 17.35 -7.82 9.68
CA HIS A 133 18.65 -7.45 9.18
C HIS A 133 18.98 -8.26 7.92
N VAL A 134 19.54 -7.57 6.95
CA VAL A 134 20.19 -8.19 5.80
C VAL A 134 21.66 -8.34 6.14
N GLU A 135 22.24 -9.49 5.86
CA GLU A 135 23.68 -9.74 6.11
C GLU A 135 24.55 -8.73 5.37
N ALA A 136 25.71 -8.43 5.91
CA ALA A 136 26.59 -7.42 5.33
C ALA A 136 26.99 -7.81 3.90
N GLY A 137 26.58 -6.99 2.92
CA GLY A 137 26.82 -7.21 1.49
C GLY A 137 25.68 -7.90 0.75
N GLU A 138 24.65 -8.36 1.44
CA GLU A 138 23.40 -8.82 0.83
C GLU A 138 22.44 -7.64 0.58
N LYS A 139 21.55 -7.82 -0.38
CA LYS A 139 20.48 -6.85 -0.69
C LYS A 139 19.18 -7.28 -0.08
N VAL A 140 18.33 -6.32 0.26
CA VAL A 140 16.93 -6.57 0.59
C VAL A 140 16.29 -7.39 -0.53
N ASP A 141 15.55 -8.43 -0.17
CA ASP A 141 14.81 -9.29 -1.12
C ASP A 141 13.32 -9.21 -0.82
N GLU A 142 12.49 -9.35 -1.83
CA GLU A 142 11.02 -9.26 -1.73
C GLU A 142 10.40 -10.26 -0.73
N THR A 143 11.17 -11.19 -0.19
CA THR A 143 10.74 -12.17 0.80
C THR A 143 11.05 -11.75 2.24
N LEU A 144 11.69 -10.60 2.44
CA LEU A 144 12.17 -10.12 3.75
C LEU A 144 11.07 -10.17 4.84
N TRP A 145 9.84 -9.84 4.50
CA TRP A 145 8.71 -9.85 5.44
C TRP A 145 7.86 -11.12 5.38
N GLY A 146 8.44 -12.24 4.91
CA GLY A 146 7.90 -13.60 5.01
C GLY A 146 6.98 -14.04 3.89
N ASN A 147 6.63 -13.20 2.93
CA ASN A 147 5.92 -13.63 1.74
C ASN A 147 6.89 -14.32 0.75
N PRO A 148 6.43 -15.32 -0.02
CA PRO A 148 7.23 -15.85 -1.11
C PRO A 148 7.29 -14.86 -2.28
N LYS A 149 8.28 -15.03 -3.15
CA LYS A 149 8.40 -14.24 -4.39
C LYS A 149 7.11 -14.24 -5.19
N ALA A 150 6.73 -13.07 -5.69
CA ALA A 150 5.56 -12.93 -6.55
C ALA A 150 5.73 -13.73 -7.85
N THR A 151 4.67 -14.41 -8.28
CA THR A 151 4.67 -15.24 -9.49
C THR A 151 3.56 -14.85 -10.45
N LYS A 152 3.68 -15.23 -11.71
CA LYS A 152 2.64 -14.99 -12.72
C LYS A 152 1.31 -15.66 -12.36
N GLU A 153 1.37 -16.84 -11.75
CA GLU A 153 0.21 -17.66 -11.36
C GLU A 153 -0.66 -16.93 -10.32
N LEU A 154 -0.06 -16.16 -9.42
CA LEU A 154 -0.78 -15.31 -8.47
C LEU A 154 -1.70 -14.34 -9.22
N PHE A 155 -1.16 -13.57 -10.17
CA PHE A 155 -1.95 -12.61 -10.95
C PHE A 155 -2.97 -13.29 -11.86
N THR A 156 -2.64 -14.47 -12.42
CA THR A 156 -3.58 -15.28 -13.19
C THR A 156 -4.78 -15.71 -12.32
N SER A 157 -4.53 -16.13 -11.09
CA SER A 157 -5.60 -16.47 -10.15
C SER A 157 -6.44 -15.25 -9.76
N LEU A 158 -5.82 -14.09 -9.47
CA LEU A 158 -6.52 -12.84 -9.18
C LEU A 158 -7.44 -12.44 -10.34
N LYS A 159 -6.91 -12.43 -11.57
CA LYS A 159 -7.69 -12.09 -12.78
C LYS A 159 -8.88 -13.04 -12.97
N LYS A 160 -8.67 -14.34 -12.81
CA LYS A 160 -9.75 -15.36 -12.89
C LYS A 160 -10.86 -15.13 -11.85
N ASN A 161 -10.51 -14.56 -10.69
CA ASN A 161 -11.43 -14.23 -9.63
C ASN A 161 -12.12 -12.87 -9.79
N GLY A 162 -11.84 -12.13 -10.88
CA GLY A 162 -12.49 -10.86 -11.21
C GLY A 162 -11.70 -9.60 -10.79
N VAL A 163 -10.53 -9.75 -10.17
CA VAL A 163 -9.63 -8.62 -9.91
C VAL A 163 -9.09 -8.12 -11.26
N ASN A 164 -9.35 -6.89 -11.64
CA ASN A 164 -8.86 -6.32 -12.89
C ASN A 164 -7.90 -5.15 -12.70
N ALA A 165 -7.62 -4.79 -11.45
CA ALA A 165 -6.68 -3.75 -11.07
C ALA A 165 -5.80 -4.21 -9.90
N VAL A 166 -4.49 -3.94 -9.97
CA VAL A 166 -3.55 -4.26 -8.89
C VAL A 166 -2.68 -3.04 -8.59
N ARG A 167 -2.48 -2.77 -7.31
CA ARG A 167 -1.45 -1.84 -6.86
C ARG A 167 -0.26 -2.66 -6.40
N ILE A 168 0.90 -2.37 -6.94
CA ILE A 168 2.18 -3.01 -6.65
C ILE A 168 3.04 -1.95 -5.94
N PRO A 169 2.94 -1.85 -4.61
CA PRO A 169 3.79 -0.94 -3.85
C PRO A 169 5.25 -1.32 -4.03
N VAL A 170 6.13 -0.34 -4.24
CA VAL A 170 7.56 -0.56 -4.45
C VAL A 170 8.36 0.38 -3.57
N THR A 171 9.26 -0.17 -2.77
CA THR A 171 10.27 0.58 -2.02
C THR A 171 11.59 0.54 -2.78
N TRP A 172 12.20 1.71 -2.98
CA TRP A 172 13.41 1.87 -3.78
C TRP A 172 14.65 2.14 -2.94
N ARG A 173 14.51 2.70 -1.74
CA ARG A 173 15.59 3.20 -0.89
C ARG A 173 16.70 2.19 -0.60
N ASP A 174 16.34 0.90 -0.43
CA ASP A 174 17.30 -0.18 -0.15
C ASP A 174 17.91 -0.76 -1.45
N HIS A 175 17.52 -0.22 -2.61
CA HIS A 175 17.92 -0.64 -3.95
C HIS A 175 18.40 0.52 -4.83
N MET A 176 18.93 1.56 -4.21
CA MET A 176 19.51 2.71 -4.92
C MET A 176 20.64 3.33 -4.13
N ASP A 177 21.50 4.06 -4.82
CA ASP A 177 22.53 4.86 -4.16
C ASP A 177 21.97 6.20 -3.60
N SER A 178 22.84 6.97 -2.92
CA SER A 178 22.49 8.25 -2.32
C SER A 178 21.99 9.30 -3.33
N ASN A 179 22.32 9.15 -4.62
CA ASN A 179 21.87 10.03 -5.70
C ASN A 179 20.55 9.53 -6.33
N GLY A 180 20.00 8.42 -5.86
CA GLY A 180 18.81 7.79 -6.41
C GLY A 180 19.05 7.01 -7.71
N ASN A 181 20.27 6.52 -7.96
CA ASN A 181 20.52 5.59 -9.05
C ASN A 181 20.04 4.22 -8.65
N ILE A 182 19.00 3.73 -9.31
CA ILE A 182 18.32 2.47 -8.96
C ILE A 182 19.15 1.28 -9.47
N ASP A 183 19.27 0.25 -8.65
CA ASP A 183 19.87 -1.02 -9.01
C ASP A 183 19.13 -1.65 -10.20
N ARG A 184 19.90 -2.05 -11.22
CA ARG A 184 19.34 -2.65 -12.43
C ARG A 184 18.54 -3.92 -12.13
N GLU A 185 19.07 -4.78 -11.27
CA GLU A 185 18.44 -6.06 -10.90
C GLU A 185 17.06 -5.83 -10.24
N TRP A 186 16.97 -4.83 -9.36
CA TRP A 186 15.69 -4.46 -8.74
C TRP A 186 14.71 -3.89 -9.76
N MET A 187 15.16 -2.98 -10.62
CA MET A 187 14.32 -2.45 -11.69
C MET A 187 13.82 -3.55 -12.63
N ASP A 188 14.68 -4.53 -12.97
CA ASP A 188 14.32 -5.69 -13.80
C ASP A 188 13.28 -6.57 -13.08
N ARG A 189 13.42 -6.77 -11.76
CA ARG A 189 12.46 -7.52 -10.95
C ARG A 189 11.11 -6.81 -10.84
N VAL A 190 11.11 -5.51 -10.57
CA VAL A 190 9.88 -4.69 -10.54
C VAL A 190 9.17 -4.79 -11.89
N GLN A 191 9.88 -4.63 -13.00
CA GLN A 191 9.29 -4.78 -14.32
C GLN A 191 8.71 -6.17 -14.54
N GLN A 192 9.41 -7.23 -14.15
CA GLN A 192 8.91 -8.60 -14.29
C GLN A 192 7.59 -8.81 -13.56
N VAL A 193 7.45 -8.28 -12.34
CA VAL A 193 6.20 -8.39 -11.55
C VAL A 193 5.08 -7.53 -12.16
N VAL A 194 5.39 -6.34 -12.62
CA VAL A 194 4.45 -5.50 -13.41
C VAL A 194 3.96 -6.26 -14.64
N ASP A 195 4.86 -6.90 -15.39
CA ASP A 195 4.53 -7.66 -16.60
C ASP A 195 3.61 -8.86 -16.33
N TYR A 196 3.71 -9.49 -15.16
CA TYR A 196 2.80 -10.59 -14.76
C TYR A 196 1.33 -10.16 -14.74
N ALA A 197 1.03 -8.94 -14.28
CA ALA A 197 -0.32 -8.40 -14.25
C ALA A 197 -0.69 -7.71 -15.58
N TYR A 198 0.18 -6.84 -16.07
CA TYR A 198 -0.04 -6.04 -17.27
C TYR A 198 -0.31 -6.91 -18.50
N SER A 199 0.46 -7.99 -18.71
CA SER A 199 0.26 -8.90 -19.86
C SER A 199 -1.07 -9.63 -19.86
N GLN A 200 -1.79 -9.64 -18.72
CA GLN A 200 -3.12 -10.20 -18.59
C GLN A 200 -4.24 -9.16 -18.73
N GLY A 201 -3.90 -7.93 -19.13
CA GLY A 201 -4.85 -6.84 -19.27
C GLY A 201 -5.42 -6.39 -17.93
N MET A 202 -4.61 -6.39 -16.87
CA MET A 202 -4.95 -5.77 -15.59
C MET A 202 -4.41 -4.34 -15.54
N TYR A 203 -5.13 -3.43 -14.91
CA TYR A 203 -4.57 -2.15 -14.51
C TYR A 203 -3.52 -2.35 -13.45
N VAL A 204 -2.39 -1.66 -13.56
CA VAL A 204 -1.28 -1.76 -12.63
C VAL A 204 -0.92 -0.38 -12.12
N ILE A 205 -0.84 -0.21 -10.81
CA ILE A 205 -0.32 1.01 -10.16
C ILE A 205 1.02 0.66 -9.52
N ILE A 206 2.06 1.46 -9.78
CA ILE A 206 3.34 1.41 -9.07
C ILE A 206 3.67 2.77 -8.47
N ASN A 207 4.41 2.78 -7.37
CA ASN A 207 4.72 4.00 -6.62
C ASN A 207 6.16 4.03 -6.07
N VAL A 208 6.45 5.04 -5.27
CA VAL A 208 7.54 5.07 -4.28
C VAL A 208 6.89 4.92 -2.91
N HIS A 209 7.09 3.77 -2.24
CA HIS A 209 6.28 3.39 -1.09
C HIS A 209 6.93 3.80 0.24
N HIS A 210 7.75 2.97 0.86
CA HIS A 210 8.43 3.32 2.12
C HIS A 210 9.64 4.26 1.94
N ASP A 211 9.79 4.82 0.77
CA ASP A 211 10.64 5.98 0.49
C ASP A 211 10.08 7.27 1.08
N GLY A 212 8.76 7.35 1.21
CA GLY A 212 8.02 8.51 1.67
C GLY A 212 7.15 8.27 2.88
N GLY A 213 6.40 7.17 2.90
CA GLY A 213 5.64 6.71 4.05
C GLY A 213 6.49 5.82 4.95
N GLY A 214 6.44 6.04 6.26
CA GLY A 214 7.23 5.31 7.25
C GLY A 214 8.13 6.24 8.08
N ASP A 215 8.97 5.65 8.92
CA ASP A 215 9.83 6.41 9.83
C ASP A 215 11.10 6.91 9.09
N PRO A 216 11.34 8.23 9.03
CA PRO A 216 12.56 8.81 8.45
C PRO A 216 13.85 8.28 9.08
N LYS A 217 13.82 7.90 10.37
CA LYS A 217 14.94 7.29 11.08
C LYS A 217 15.45 6.02 10.40
N PHE A 218 14.56 5.29 9.73
CA PHE A 218 14.87 4.06 9.02
C PHE A 218 14.87 4.21 7.49
N GLY A 219 15.01 5.43 6.99
CA GLY A 219 15.31 5.71 5.59
C GLY A 219 14.16 6.22 4.73
N ALA A 220 13.02 6.61 5.30
CA ALA A 220 11.97 7.33 4.57
C ALA A 220 12.45 8.74 4.19
N TRP A 221 13.21 8.82 3.12
CA TRP A 221 14.00 10.01 2.74
C TRP A 221 13.18 11.18 2.20
N ILE A 222 11.99 10.93 1.62
CA ILE A 222 11.17 12.01 1.04
C ILE A 222 10.78 13.02 2.12
N ILE A 223 10.35 12.56 3.29
CA ILE A 223 9.90 13.43 4.39
C ILE A 223 11.07 14.24 4.93
N GLU A 224 12.21 13.60 5.20
CA GLU A 224 13.35 14.28 5.82
C GLU A 224 14.08 15.20 4.85
N GLU A 225 14.47 14.68 3.68
CA GLU A 225 15.30 15.42 2.74
C GLU A 225 14.56 16.62 2.13
N SER A 226 13.25 16.50 1.88
CA SER A 226 12.45 17.59 1.31
C SER A 226 12.32 18.81 2.23
N GLN A 227 12.33 18.59 3.55
CA GLN A 227 12.29 19.65 4.55
C GLN A 227 13.67 20.25 4.80
N LYS A 228 14.74 19.49 4.62
CA LYS A 228 16.12 19.92 4.88
C LYS A 228 16.69 20.75 3.74
N ASP A 229 16.64 20.26 2.52
CA ASP A 229 17.09 20.94 1.29
C ASP A 229 16.26 20.45 0.11
N TYR A 230 15.23 21.24 -0.23
CA TYR A 230 14.31 20.86 -1.30
C TYR A 230 14.99 20.68 -2.66
N ASN A 231 16.04 21.46 -2.97
CA ASN A 231 16.71 21.35 -4.27
C ASN A 231 17.53 20.06 -4.38
N THR A 232 18.17 19.63 -3.31
CA THR A 232 18.89 18.34 -3.24
C THR A 232 17.89 17.19 -3.30
N PHE A 233 16.83 17.25 -2.51
CA PHE A 233 15.72 16.30 -2.58
C PHE A 233 15.15 16.16 -3.99
N LEU A 234 14.82 17.29 -4.63
CA LEU A 234 14.22 17.29 -5.96
C LEU A 234 15.13 16.64 -7.02
N ARG A 235 16.45 16.84 -6.92
CA ARG A 235 17.40 16.15 -7.84
C ARG A 235 17.32 14.65 -7.72
N LYS A 236 17.29 14.11 -6.49
CA LYS A 236 17.18 12.68 -6.21
C LYS A 236 15.80 12.15 -6.64
N TYR A 237 14.71 12.80 -6.24
CA TYR A 237 13.34 12.44 -6.59
C TYR A 237 13.13 12.41 -8.11
N LYS A 238 13.65 13.41 -8.81
CA LYS A 238 13.66 13.47 -10.28
C LYS A 238 14.47 12.34 -10.90
N ASN A 239 15.63 12.00 -10.34
CA ASN A 239 16.44 10.89 -10.83
C ASN A 239 15.72 9.55 -10.69
N VAL A 240 15.13 9.28 -9.53
CA VAL A 240 14.33 8.05 -9.29
C VAL A 240 13.18 7.97 -10.30
N TRP A 241 12.31 8.98 -10.35
CA TRP A 241 11.14 8.95 -11.23
C TRP A 241 11.48 8.96 -12.72
N LYS A 242 12.57 9.61 -13.11
CA LYS A 242 13.02 9.57 -14.50
C LYS A 242 13.41 8.16 -14.93
N GLN A 243 14.14 7.42 -14.10
CA GLN A 243 14.53 6.03 -14.39
C GLN A 243 13.29 5.13 -14.50
N ILE A 244 12.34 5.24 -13.56
CA ILE A 244 11.08 4.51 -13.59
C ILE A 244 10.29 4.87 -14.86
N ALA A 245 10.10 6.16 -15.14
CA ALA A 245 9.34 6.64 -16.27
C ALA A 245 9.93 6.22 -17.62
N GLU A 246 11.25 6.27 -17.78
CA GLU A 246 11.93 5.81 -19.01
C GLU A 246 11.82 4.28 -19.16
N ARG A 247 11.94 3.50 -18.07
CA ARG A 247 11.79 2.05 -18.10
C ARG A 247 10.42 1.61 -18.62
N PHE A 248 9.37 2.29 -18.17
CA PHE A 248 7.99 1.96 -18.51
C PHE A 248 7.37 2.86 -19.59
N LYS A 249 8.15 3.64 -20.29
CA LYS A 249 7.70 4.67 -21.24
C LYS A 249 6.72 4.16 -22.30
N ASN A 250 6.92 2.93 -22.78
CA ASN A 250 6.13 2.34 -23.86
C ASN A 250 4.88 1.58 -23.38
N TYR A 251 4.66 1.45 -22.05
CA TYR A 251 3.46 0.83 -21.52
C TYR A 251 2.25 1.74 -21.74
N SER A 252 1.08 1.14 -22.02
CA SER A 252 -0.16 1.88 -22.23
C SER A 252 -0.73 2.47 -20.92
N ASP A 253 -1.94 2.99 -21.00
CA ASP A 253 -2.73 3.49 -19.85
C ASP A 253 -3.16 2.41 -18.85
N TYR A 254 -2.88 1.15 -19.12
CA TYR A 254 -2.99 0.08 -18.11
C TYR A 254 -1.91 0.16 -17.02
N LEU A 255 -0.83 0.94 -17.22
CA LEU A 255 0.16 1.22 -16.18
C LEU A 255 0.04 2.68 -15.71
N ILE A 256 -0.16 2.86 -14.42
CA ILE A 256 -0.37 4.13 -13.73
C ILE A 256 0.79 4.34 -12.76
N PHE A 257 1.29 5.56 -12.66
CA PHE A 257 2.30 5.93 -11.66
C PHE A 257 1.65 6.71 -10.53
N GLU A 258 1.92 6.32 -9.29
CA GLU A 258 1.48 7.00 -8.08
C GLU A 258 2.65 7.77 -7.46
N SER A 259 2.46 9.06 -7.17
CA SER A 259 3.52 10.00 -6.82
C SER A 259 4.34 9.59 -5.60
N MET A 260 3.70 9.07 -4.59
CA MET A 260 4.27 8.59 -3.33
C MET A 260 3.20 7.86 -2.53
N ASN A 261 3.60 7.19 -1.45
CA ASN A 261 2.68 6.60 -0.49
C ASN A 261 2.22 7.66 0.55
N GLU A 262 2.00 7.30 1.77
CA GLU A 262 1.47 8.06 2.91
C GLU A 262 2.42 9.15 3.41
N VAL A 263 2.69 10.18 2.59
CA VAL A 263 3.57 11.29 2.94
C VAL A 263 2.80 12.41 3.62
N GLY A 264 3.32 12.84 4.78
CA GLY A 264 2.89 14.00 5.52
C GLY A 264 4.03 14.56 6.35
N PHE A 265 3.85 15.75 6.92
CA PHE A 265 4.89 16.51 7.58
C PHE A 265 4.41 16.99 8.95
N ASP A 266 4.21 16.09 9.92
CA ASP A 266 3.57 16.41 11.20
C ASP A 266 4.27 17.52 11.97
N THR A 267 5.60 17.50 12.06
CA THR A 267 6.35 18.55 12.74
C THR A 267 6.12 19.90 12.07
N LEU A 268 6.17 19.96 10.75
CA LEU A 268 5.92 21.17 9.98
C LEU A 268 4.44 21.59 10.07
N TYR A 269 3.52 20.63 9.96
CA TYR A 269 2.08 20.85 10.06
C TYR A 269 1.70 21.49 11.39
N ASN A 270 2.24 21.00 12.51
CA ASN A 270 1.99 21.53 13.84
C ASN A 270 2.60 22.93 14.05
N LYS A 271 3.71 23.23 13.36
CA LYS A 271 4.36 24.54 13.41
C LYS A 271 3.72 25.54 12.47
N ASN A 272 3.49 25.16 11.23
CA ASN A 272 2.89 25.97 10.17
C ASN A 272 2.16 25.06 9.17
N LYS A 273 0.87 24.92 9.34
CA LYS A 273 0.01 24.08 8.52
C LYS A 273 0.11 24.42 7.02
N ALA A 274 0.14 25.71 6.67
CA ALA A 274 0.21 26.16 5.29
C ALA A 274 1.50 25.72 4.60
N ASP A 275 2.64 25.77 5.28
CA ASP A 275 3.92 25.33 4.73
C ASP A 275 3.94 23.82 4.48
N ALA A 276 3.31 23.04 5.37
CA ALA A 276 3.20 21.59 5.19
C ALA A 276 2.38 21.24 3.94
N TYR A 277 1.27 21.94 3.70
CA TYR A 277 0.48 21.76 2.46
C TYR A 277 1.20 22.28 1.22
N ASN A 278 1.89 23.41 1.32
CA ASN A 278 2.69 23.93 0.22
C ASN A 278 3.76 22.93 -0.20
N LEU A 279 4.38 22.24 0.76
CA LEU A 279 5.41 21.25 0.48
C LEU A 279 4.83 20.01 -0.25
N ILE A 280 3.75 19.40 0.24
CA ILE A 280 3.12 18.24 -0.43
C ILE A 280 2.60 18.60 -1.82
N ASN A 281 1.93 19.76 -1.96
CA ASN A 281 1.44 20.25 -3.24
C ASN A 281 2.59 20.45 -4.25
N LYS A 282 3.72 20.99 -3.78
CA LYS A 282 4.91 21.18 -4.60
C LYS A 282 5.52 19.86 -5.05
N ILE A 283 5.66 18.87 -4.17
CA ILE A 283 6.17 17.53 -4.53
C ILE A 283 5.27 16.87 -5.58
N ASN A 284 3.95 16.94 -5.40
CA ASN A 284 2.99 16.41 -6.36
C ASN A 284 3.05 17.12 -7.72
N GLN A 285 3.27 18.44 -7.74
CA GLN A 285 3.46 19.17 -8.99
C GLN A 285 4.77 18.77 -9.69
N ASP A 286 5.88 18.72 -8.94
CA ASP A 286 7.17 18.30 -9.50
C ASP A 286 7.11 16.87 -10.05
N PHE A 287 6.35 15.95 -9.40
CA PHE A 287 6.10 14.61 -9.94
C PHE A 287 5.44 14.65 -11.32
N VAL A 288 4.35 15.39 -11.46
CA VAL A 288 3.64 15.52 -12.75
C VAL A 288 4.59 16.06 -13.82
N ASP A 289 5.32 17.12 -13.51
CA ASP A 289 6.24 17.77 -14.45
C ASP A 289 7.38 16.83 -14.87
N ILE A 290 7.94 16.08 -13.92
CA ILE A 290 8.99 15.07 -14.20
C ILE A 290 8.46 14.00 -15.16
N ILE A 291 7.30 13.42 -14.88
CA ILE A 291 6.75 12.34 -15.72
C ILE A 291 6.41 12.87 -17.12
N ARG A 292 5.73 14.02 -17.21
CA ARG A 292 5.35 14.62 -18.51
C ARG A 292 6.57 14.95 -19.36
N ALA A 293 7.67 15.41 -18.76
CA ALA A 293 8.90 15.75 -19.45
C ALA A 293 9.60 14.54 -20.09
N THR A 294 9.34 13.32 -19.67
CA THR A 294 9.91 12.10 -20.29
C THR A 294 9.29 11.79 -21.65
N GLY A 295 8.15 12.36 -21.98
CA GLY A 295 7.49 12.22 -23.29
C GLY A 295 6.95 10.82 -23.59
N GLY A 296 6.72 10.50 -24.86
CA GLY A 296 6.10 9.23 -25.26
C GLY A 296 4.74 9.01 -24.61
N ASN A 297 4.43 7.79 -24.17
CA ASN A 297 3.17 7.49 -23.47
C ASN A 297 3.06 8.24 -22.12
N ASN A 298 4.17 8.61 -21.50
CA ASN A 298 4.18 9.34 -20.24
C ASN A 298 3.62 10.77 -20.39
N ALA A 299 3.66 11.36 -21.57
CA ALA A 299 3.01 12.65 -21.84
C ALA A 299 1.48 12.62 -21.61
N LYS A 300 0.88 11.42 -21.67
CA LYS A 300 -0.57 11.19 -21.51
C LYS A 300 -0.91 10.09 -20.51
N ARG A 301 0.06 9.57 -19.75
CA ARG A 301 -0.17 8.55 -18.72
C ARG A 301 -1.09 9.09 -17.64
N HIS A 302 -2.02 8.27 -17.15
CA HIS A 302 -2.77 8.59 -15.95
C HIS A 302 -1.84 8.55 -14.74
N LEU A 303 -1.92 9.58 -13.90
CA LEU A 303 -1.08 9.74 -12.72
C LEU A 303 -1.96 9.75 -11.48
N LEU A 304 -1.56 8.97 -10.48
CA LEU A 304 -2.22 8.91 -9.20
C LEU A 304 -1.46 9.83 -8.22
N ILE A 305 -2.16 10.78 -7.65
CA ILE A 305 -1.61 11.86 -6.84
C ILE A 305 -1.97 11.62 -5.38
N ALA A 306 -0.97 11.42 -4.55
CA ALA A 306 -1.18 11.16 -3.13
C ALA A 306 -1.79 12.37 -2.42
N GLY A 307 -2.88 12.15 -1.69
CA GLY A 307 -3.43 13.10 -0.74
C GLY A 307 -2.48 13.36 0.43
N TYR A 308 -2.75 14.37 1.25
CA TYR A 308 -1.94 14.64 2.44
C TYR A 308 -2.06 13.46 3.43
N TYR A 309 -0.98 12.71 3.66
CA TYR A 309 -0.98 11.43 4.38
C TYR A 309 -1.90 10.37 3.77
N THR A 310 -2.40 10.56 2.54
CA THR A 310 -3.53 9.82 2.00
C THR A 310 -4.77 9.82 2.92
N ASP A 311 -4.79 10.67 3.95
CA ASP A 311 -5.89 10.84 4.88
C ASP A 311 -7.01 11.66 4.26
N ILE A 312 -8.25 11.18 4.37
CA ILE A 312 -9.43 11.80 3.75
C ILE A 312 -9.70 13.20 4.30
N GLU A 313 -9.63 13.40 5.61
CA GLU A 313 -9.97 14.69 6.21
C GLU A 313 -8.89 15.73 5.93
N ARG A 314 -7.62 15.36 6.04
CA ARG A 314 -6.49 16.25 5.69
C ARG A 314 -6.46 16.56 4.20
N THR A 315 -6.81 15.61 3.34
CA THR A 315 -6.87 15.83 1.88
C THR A 315 -8.05 16.73 1.49
N CYS A 316 -9.14 16.73 2.25
CA CYS A 316 -10.27 17.65 2.06
C CYS A 316 -10.01 19.08 2.56
N ASP A 317 -8.89 19.37 3.17
CA ASP A 317 -8.52 20.72 3.58
C ASP A 317 -8.34 21.64 2.36
N SER A 318 -8.77 22.89 2.46
CA SER A 318 -8.68 23.88 1.38
C SER A 318 -7.26 24.23 0.96
N LEU A 319 -6.26 23.90 1.79
CA LEU A 319 -4.85 24.09 1.50
C LEU A 319 -4.27 22.98 0.60
N TYR A 320 -4.89 21.80 0.57
CA TYR A 320 -4.51 20.74 -0.38
C TYR A 320 -4.98 21.11 -1.78
N LYS A 321 -4.11 20.93 -2.77
CA LYS A 321 -4.42 21.21 -4.17
C LYS A 321 -3.91 20.09 -5.05
N MET A 322 -4.75 19.67 -5.99
CA MET A 322 -4.30 18.83 -7.09
C MET A 322 -3.29 19.60 -7.96
N PRO A 323 -2.27 18.93 -8.51
CA PRO A 323 -1.33 19.57 -9.41
C PRO A 323 -1.99 19.99 -10.73
N ASP A 324 -1.43 21.01 -11.34
CA ASP A 324 -1.76 21.37 -12.71
C ASP A 324 -1.21 20.33 -13.69
N ASP A 325 -2.07 19.79 -14.54
CA ASP A 325 -1.70 18.82 -15.56
C ASP A 325 -2.34 19.16 -16.90
N LYS A 326 -1.53 19.57 -17.88
CA LYS A 326 -2.02 19.88 -19.24
C LYS A 326 -2.67 18.68 -19.94
N ALA A 327 -2.34 17.46 -19.54
CA ALA A 327 -2.95 16.25 -20.08
C ALA A 327 -4.35 15.99 -19.46
N GLY A 328 -4.68 16.60 -18.32
CA GLY A 328 -5.94 16.40 -17.60
C GLY A 328 -6.11 14.95 -17.10
N ARG A 329 -5.01 14.29 -16.71
CA ARG A 329 -5.01 12.85 -16.40
C ARG A 329 -4.48 12.53 -14.99
N CYS A 330 -4.77 13.41 -14.05
CA CYS A 330 -4.50 13.17 -12.62
C CYS A 330 -5.73 12.54 -11.94
N ILE A 331 -5.46 11.62 -11.01
CA ILE A 331 -6.41 10.90 -10.16
C ILE A 331 -5.95 11.11 -8.72
N LEU A 332 -6.84 11.34 -7.78
CA LEU A 332 -6.51 11.48 -6.36
C LEU A 332 -6.41 10.12 -5.69
N SER A 333 -5.36 9.90 -4.89
CA SER A 333 -5.17 8.74 -4.02
C SER A 333 -5.43 9.11 -2.56
N VAL A 334 -6.29 8.35 -1.89
CA VAL A 334 -6.47 8.37 -0.43
C VAL A 334 -6.58 6.94 0.10
N HIS A 335 -6.36 6.74 1.40
CA HIS A 335 -6.51 5.46 2.07
C HIS A 335 -7.66 5.50 3.06
N TYR A 336 -8.22 4.33 3.40
CA TYR A 336 -9.34 4.24 4.32
C TYR A 336 -9.14 3.16 5.38
N TYR A 337 -8.65 3.55 6.55
CA TYR A 337 -8.44 2.67 7.70
C TYR A 337 -9.22 3.15 8.94
N THR A 338 -10.49 3.53 8.73
CA THR A 338 -11.33 4.05 9.82
C THR A 338 -12.48 3.10 10.18
N PRO A 339 -12.60 2.67 11.46
CA PRO A 339 -11.69 2.99 12.57
C PRO A 339 -10.41 2.15 12.53
N TRP A 340 -9.29 2.74 12.90
CA TRP A 340 -7.96 2.12 12.88
C TRP A 340 -7.93 0.78 13.63
N ASP A 341 -8.47 0.75 14.85
CA ASP A 341 -8.46 -0.44 15.72
C ASP A 341 -9.17 -1.65 15.11
N PHE A 342 -10.15 -1.44 14.23
CA PHE A 342 -10.84 -2.51 13.50
C PHE A 342 -10.12 -2.87 12.21
N CYS A 343 -9.59 -1.86 11.51
CA CYS A 343 -9.03 -2.08 10.18
C CYS A 343 -7.63 -2.73 10.20
N THR A 344 -6.82 -2.49 11.26
CA THR A 344 -5.41 -2.84 11.25
C THR A 344 -4.95 -3.72 12.41
N CYS A 345 -5.46 -3.51 13.63
CA CYS A 345 -4.88 -4.06 14.86
C CYS A 345 -5.68 -5.20 15.49
N ASP A 346 -6.90 -5.50 15.03
CA ASP A 346 -7.85 -6.42 15.66
C ASP A 346 -8.08 -6.12 17.18
N ILE A 347 -7.89 -4.86 17.59
CA ILE A 347 -8.24 -4.40 18.95
C ILE A 347 -9.75 -4.29 19.07
N LYS A 348 -10.40 -3.76 18.04
CA LYS A 348 -11.84 -3.70 17.90
C LYS A 348 -12.32 -4.85 17.04
N HIS A 349 -12.98 -5.82 17.64
CA HIS A 349 -13.38 -7.06 16.97
C HIS A 349 -14.59 -6.91 16.05
N THR A 350 -15.52 -5.98 16.37
CA THR A 350 -16.79 -5.81 15.65
C THR A 350 -16.93 -4.42 15.03
N TRP A 351 -17.69 -4.35 13.92
CA TRP A 351 -18.06 -3.11 13.24
C TRP A 351 -19.48 -3.20 12.69
N GLY A 352 -20.12 -2.06 12.49
CA GLY A 352 -21.39 -1.98 11.79
C GLY A 352 -22.53 -1.38 12.63
N THR A 353 -22.21 -0.68 13.71
CA THR A 353 -23.21 0.18 14.37
C THR A 353 -23.65 1.32 13.46
N LYS A 354 -24.85 1.86 13.68
CA LYS A 354 -25.37 3.02 12.90
C LYS A 354 -24.41 4.22 12.90
N SER A 355 -23.68 4.43 13.99
CA SER A 355 -22.70 5.51 14.09
C SER A 355 -21.49 5.27 13.19
N GLU A 356 -20.96 4.04 13.17
CA GLU A 356 -19.80 3.67 12.35
C GLU A 356 -20.11 3.67 10.86
N VAL A 357 -21.27 3.16 10.48
CA VAL A 357 -21.75 3.23 9.10
C VAL A 357 -21.89 4.69 8.66
N ARG A 358 -22.50 5.56 9.49
CA ARG A 358 -22.62 6.98 9.19
C ARG A 358 -21.25 7.67 9.09
N GLN A 359 -20.25 7.27 9.90
CA GLN A 359 -18.89 7.79 9.81
C GLN A 359 -18.28 7.45 8.45
N MET A 360 -18.39 6.19 8.01
CA MET A 360 -17.94 5.77 6.67
C MET A 360 -18.62 6.58 5.57
N GLU A 361 -19.95 6.66 5.60
CA GLU A 361 -20.72 7.42 4.62
C GLU A 361 -20.34 8.90 4.59
N THR A 362 -20.05 9.49 5.75
CA THR A 362 -19.60 10.88 5.86
C THR A 362 -18.24 11.09 5.23
N LEU A 363 -17.26 10.21 5.52
CA LEU A 363 -15.91 10.34 5.00
C LEU A 363 -15.86 10.11 3.48
N ILE A 364 -16.49 9.06 2.99
CA ILE A 364 -16.56 8.79 1.54
C ILE A 364 -17.38 9.87 0.82
N GLY A 365 -18.46 10.37 1.44
CA GLY A 365 -19.24 11.50 0.94
C GLY A 365 -18.40 12.80 0.84
N LYS A 366 -17.42 13.02 1.72
CA LYS A 366 -16.46 14.13 1.57
C LYS A 366 -15.62 13.98 0.30
N MET A 367 -15.14 12.77 -0.03
CA MET A 367 -14.41 12.53 -1.28
C MET A 367 -15.28 12.83 -2.49
N LYS A 368 -16.51 12.31 -2.51
CA LYS A 368 -17.46 12.61 -3.58
C LYS A 368 -17.62 14.12 -3.76
N LYS A 369 -18.04 14.83 -2.71
CA LYS A 369 -18.36 16.26 -2.76
C LYS A 369 -17.16 17.14 -3.12
N ASN A 370 -15.97 16.85 -2.56
CA ASN A 370 -14.81 17.73 -2.73
C ASN A 370 -14.03 17.47 -4.01
N PHE A 371 -14.14 16.25 -4.58
CA PHE A 371 -13.33 15.84 -5.73
C PHE A 371 -14.17 15.25 -6.87
N VAL A 372 -14.89 14.15 -6.67
CA VAL A 372 -15.62 13.49 -7.76
C VAL A 372 -16.64 14.40 -8.43
N ASP A 373 -17.48 15.10 -7.65
CA ASP A 373 -18.47 16.04 -8.16
C ASP A 373 -17.85 17.27 -8.86
N LYS A 374 -16.53 17.46 -8.72
CA LYS A 374 -15.75 18.51 -9.41
C LYS A 374 -14.94 17.96 -10.59
N GLY A 375 -15.18 16.70 -10.97
CA GLY A 375 -14.50 16.07 -12.11
C GLY A 375 -13.09 15.57 -11.79
N ILE A 376 -12.71 15.44 -10.52
CA ILE A 376 -11.45 14.86 -10.09
C ILE A 376 -11.73 13.41 -9.66
N PRO A 377 -11.28 12.41 -10.41
CA PRO A 377 -11.48 11.00 -10.06
C PRO A 377 -10.69 10.64 -8.80
N VAL A 378 -11.21 9.69 -8.02
CA VAL A 378 -10.63 9.27 -6.74
C VAL A 378 -10.43 7.76 -6.72
N ILE A 379 -9.32 7.32 -6.15
CA ILE A 379 -9.02 5.92 -5.81
C ILE A 379 -8.79 5.84 -4.30
N ILE A 380 -9.46 4.88 -3.62
CA ILE A 380 -9.06 4.42 -2.30
C ILE A 380 -7.93 3.40 -2.52
N GLY A 381 -6.67 3.87 -2.43
CA GLY A 381 -5.48 3.05 -2.74
C GLY A 381 -5.24 1.91 -1.77
N GLU A 382 -5.70 2.07 -0.51
CA GLU A 382 -5.62 1.03 0.50
C GLU A 382 -6.82 1.09 1.45
N TYR A 383 -7.30 -0.09 1.84
CA TYR A 383 -8.20 -0.31 2.96
C TYR A 383 -8.09 -1.76 3.43
N ALA A 384 -8.44 -2.05 4.66
CA ALA A 384 -8.53 -3.42 5.18
C ALA A 384 -9.62 -3.55 6.24
N ALA A 385 -9.95 -4.80 6.58
CA ALA A 385 -10.73 -5.17 7.74
C ALA A 385 -10.01 -6.34 8.42
N SER A 386 -9.59 -6.15 9.66
CA SER A 386 -8.77 -7.11 10.43
C SER A 386 -9.45 -7.56 11.73
N GLY A 387 -10.67 -7.13 12.00
CA GLY A 387 -11.45 -7.57 13.15
C GLY A 387 -11.67 -9.08 13.16
N SER A 388 -11.74 -9.69 14.34
CA SER A 388 -11.94 -11.14 14.48
C SER A 388 -13.38 -11.59 14.19
N ASP A 389 -14.37 -10.68 14.21
CA ASP A 389 -15.74 -10.98 13.80
C ASP A 389 -15.89 -10.94 12.28
N LEU A 390 -15.98 -12.13 11.67
CA LEU A 390 -16.07 -12.30 10.23
C LEU A 390 -17.26 -11.57 9.61
N SER A 391 -18.43 -11.59 10.25
CA SER A 391 -19.64 -10.90 9.76
C SER A 391 -19.41 -9.38 9.68
N SER A 392 -18.79 -8.79 10.70
CA SER A 392 -18.40 -7.38 10.69
C SER A 392 -17.43 -7.04 9.57
N CYS A 393 -16.43 -7.92 9.33
CA CYS A 393 -15.45 -7.70 8.27
C CYS A 393 -16.09 -7.78 6.87
N ILE A 394 -16.96 -8.75 6.64
CA ILE A 394 -17.70 -8.89 5.37
C ILE A 394 -18.58 -7.66 5.14
N PHE A 395 -19.34 -7.26 6.16
CA PHE A 395 -20.22 -6.10 6.09
C PHE A 395 -19.43 -4.81 5.82
N PHE A 396 -18.30 -4.60 6.49
CA PHE A 396 -17.42 -3.44 6.25
C PHE A 396 -16.91 -3.40 4.81
N ILE A 397 -16.36 -4.52 4.33
CA ILE A 397 -15.81 -4.64 2.97
C ILE A 397 -16.91 -4.37 1.95
N GLU A 398 -18.07 -5.00 2.08
CA GLU A 398 -19.18 -4.85 1.14
C GLU A 398 -19.74 -3.41 1.17
N LYS A 399 -19.98 -2.85 2.36
CA LYS A 399 -20.53 -1.49 2.51
C LYS A 399 -19.60 -0.43 1.93
N LEU A 400 -18.29 -0.52 2.22
CA LEU A 400 -17.30 0.42 1.68
C LEU A 400 -17.25 0.35 0.15
N ASN A 401 -17.12 -0.85 -0.40
CA ASN A 401 -16.98 -1.03 -1.84
C ASN A 401 -18.25 -0.67 -2.61
N LYS A 402 -19.43 -0.97 -2.05
CA LYS A 402 -20.72 -0.57 -2.65
C LYS A 402 -20.85 0.96 -2.70
N LEU A 403 -20.58 1.63 -1.58
CA LEU A 403 -20.64 3.09 -1.49
C LEU A 403 -19.63 3.75 -2.44
N CYS A 404 -18.40 3.25 -2.51
CA CYS A 404 -17.39 3.76 -3.42
C CYS A 404 -17.77 3.52 -4.89
N SER A 405 -18.26 2.33 -5.23
CA SER A 405 -18.73 1.98 -6.58
C SER A 405 -19.88 2.90 -7.02
N ASP A 406 -20.85 3.18 -6.14
CA ASP A 406 -21.96 4.09 -6.42
C ASP A 406 -21.51 5.54 -6.67
N TYR A 407 -20.35 5.92 -6.16
CA TYR A 407 -19.76 7.24 -6.34
C TYR A 407 -18.70 7.31 -7.45
N GLY A 408 -18.46 6.21 -8.17
CA GLY A 408 -17.42 6.16 -9.22
C GLY A 408 -16.00 6.23 -8.67
N ILE A 409 -15.79 5.70 -7.46
CA ILE A 409 -14.49 5.62 -6.76
C ILE A 409 -14.03 4.16 -6.80
N ALA A 410 -12.84 3.89 -7.32
CA ALA A 410 -12.23 2.56 -7.25
C ALA A 410 -11.55 2.33 -5.90
N THR A 411 -11.49 1.07 -5.48
CA THR A 411 -10.95 0.67 -4.17
C THR A 411 -9.95 -0.45 -4.32
N PHE A 412 -8.91 -0.47 -3.48
CA PHE A 412 -7.85 -1.49 -3.49
C PHE A 412 -7.68 -2.08 -2.09
N ILE A 413 -8.09 -3.33 -1.91
CA ILE A 413 -7.91 -4.02 -0.63
C ILE A 413 -6.43 -4.26 -0.36
N TRP A 414 -5.96 -3.90 0.85
CA TRP A 414 -4.61 -4.22 1.28
C TRP A 414 -4.47 -5.70 1.60
N ASP A 415 -3.44 -6.33 1.04
CA ASP A 415 -3.15 -7.73 1.28
C ASP A 415 -1.65 -7.98 1.48
N ASN A 416 -1.26 -8.19 2.71
CA ASN A 416 0.08 -8.61 3.13
C ASN A 416 0.24 -10.14 3.20
N GLY A 417 -0.61 -10.92 2.50
CA GLY A 417 -0.69 -12.38 2.56
C GLY A 417 -1.85 -12.90 3.43
N ARG A 418 -2.63 -11.98 4.05
CA ARG A 418 -3.81 -12.34 4.86
C ARG A 418 -5.05 -12.64 4.02
N GLN A 419 -5.22 -12.00 2.87
CA GLN A 419 -6.41 -12.18 2.03
C GLN A 419 -6.23 -13.32 1.04
N VAL A 420 -5.12 -13.33 0.31
CA VAL A 420 -4.79 -14.36 -0.68
C VAL A 420 -3.54 -15.13 -0.22
N ASN A 421 -3.67 -16.44 -0.14
CA ASN A 421 -2.53 -17.31 0.15
C ASN A 421 -1.53 -17.27 -1.00
N ARG A 422 -0.33 -16.74 -0.75
CA ARG A 422 0.72 -16.53 -1.77
C ARG A 422 1.29 -17.82 -2.38
N LYS A 423 1.07 -18.99 -1.74
CA LYS A 423 1.54 -20.31 -2.23
C LYS A 423 0.48 -21.06 -3.01
N THR A 424 -0.79 -20.95 -2.61
CA THR A 424 -1.91 -21.67 -3.25
C THR A 424 -2.75 -20.76 -4.14
N TYR A 425 -2.53 -19.44 -4.09
CA TYR A 425 -3.23 -18.41 -4.85
C TYR A 425 -4.74 -18.35 -4.60
N LYS A 426 -5.21 -18.92 -3.48
CA LYS A 426 -6.62 -18.94 -3.09
C LYS A 426 -6.92 -17.87 -2.07
N TRP A 427 -8.07 -17.25 -2.15
CA TRP A 427 -8.60 -16.40 -1.10
C TRP A 427 -8.75 -17.21 0.18
N ARG A 428 -8.22 -16.71 1.29
CA ARG A 428 -8.33 -17.37 2.61
C ARG A 428 -9.74 -17.29 3.15
N THR A 429 -10.42 -16.16 2.86
CA THR A 429 -11.83 -15.91 3.19
C THR A 429 -12.58 -15.64 1.89
N PRO A 430 -13.14 -16.70 1.25
CA PRO A 430 -13.86 -16.56 -0.02
C PRO A 430 -15.04 -15.59 0.05
N GLN A 431 -15.63 -15.42 1.23
CA GLN A 431 -16.74 -14.49 1.47
C GLN A 431 -16.36 -13.04 1.18
N TYR A 432 -15.09 -12.65 1.39
CA TYR A 432 -14.61 -11.30 1.02
C TYR A 432 -14.66 -11.10 -0.49
N LEU A 433 -14.23 -12.10 -1.25
CA LEU A 433 -14.31 -12.04 -2.71
C LEU A 433 -15.74 -11.91 -3.21
N GLU A 434 -16.67 -12.66 -2.62
CA GLU A 434 -18.08 -12.58 -2.98
C GLU A 434 -18.71 -11.23 -2.60
N ALA A 435 -18.35 -10.66 -1.44
CA ALA A 435 -18.74 -9.32 -1.03
C ALA A 435 -18.25 -8.26 -2.02
N LEU A 436 -16.99 -8.33 -2.43
CA LEU A 436 -16.41 -7.44 -3.44
C LEU A 436 -17.14 -7.52 -4.78
N LYS A 437 -17.42 -8.72 -5.27
CA LYS A 437 -18.16 -8.94 -6.51
C LYS A 437 -19.61 -8.40 -6.44
N ARG A 438 -20.30 -8.58 -5.31
CA ARG A 438 -21.64 -8.03 -5.13
C ARG A 438 -21.59 -6.51 -5.13
N ALA A 439 -20.68 -5.92 -4.34
CA ALA A 439 -20.54 -4.48 -4.18
C ALA A 439 -20.27 -3.75 -5.51
N THR A 440 -19.50 -4.37 -6.40
CA THR A 440 -19.09 -3.77 -7.68
C THR A 440 -19.86 -4.29 -8.89
N SER A 441 -20.99 -4.97 -8.65
CA SER A 441 -21.82 -5.56 -9.73
C SER A 441 -22.65 -4.55 -10.52
N GLY A 442 -22.70 -3.28 -10.11
CA GLY A 442 -23.58 -2.24 -10.68
C GLY A 442 -25.05 -2.42 -10.30
N LYS A 443 -25.40 -3.40 -9.45
CA LYS A 443 -26.77 -3.58 -8.98
C LYS A 443 -27.10 -2.61 -7.85
N ASP A 444 -28.33 -2.15 -7.85
CA ASP A 444 -28.89 -1.37 -6.73
C ASP A 444 -29.42 -2.34 -5.66
N TYR A 445 -28.86 -2.26 -4.46
CA TYR A 445 -29.28 -3.00 -3.27
C TYR A 445 -28.73 -2.35 -2.00
N GLU A 446 -29.38 -2.60 -0.89
CA GLU A 446 -28.91 -2.19 0.44
C GLU A 446 -28.00 -3.27 1.03
N VAL A 447 -26.81 -2.86 1.45
CA VAL A 447 -25.89 -3.76 2.18
C VAL A 447 -26.33 -3.86 3.63
N VAL A 448 -26.69 -5.04 4.07
CA VAL A 448 -27.11 -5.34 5.43
C VAL A 448 -26.10 -6.26 6.12
N LYS A 449 -25.93 -6.09 7.43
CA LYS A 449 -25.09 -7.00 8.23
C LYS A 449 -25.88 -8.27 8.52
N GLU A 450 -25.35 -9.41 8.04
CA GLU A 450 -25.86 -10.75 8.36
C GLU A 450 -25.40 -11.26 9.73
#